data_47cea269a52d6e0e4a90f5126c73117a
#
_entry.id   47cea269a52d6e0e4a90f5126c73117a
#
_cell.length_a   1.000
_cell.length_b   1.000
_cell.length_c   1.000
_cell.angle_alpha   90.00
_cell.angle_beta   90.00
_cell.angle_gamma   90.00
#
_symmetry.space_group_name_H-M   'P 1'
#
loop_
_entity.id
_entity.type
_entity.pdbx_description
1 polymer ?
#
loop_
_entity_poly.entity_id
_entity_poly.type
_entity_poly.pdbx_seq_one_letter_code
_entity_poly.pdbx_strand_id
1 'polypeptide(L)'
;MKPAAQTVKQGGALDAAEQRLAGQIYEIRHIEAIILRAKIDVPVKTSFGTMYDRPALLVQITDADGCVGYGEVWCNFPSGGAEYKAGLLVNEFAYWLKGRRFSSPAEIFDGLTAAFQVLGLQTADPGTLLQVIAGVDQALWDLVARQQGEKLCDLFGVHGNSVKAYASGIHPKEVRERVQIAQDCGFLSFKVKVGFGPEIDKAGLIAARELVEGQQQLMIDANQAWKSPQEAAYNINALNGFDLTWIEEPLWASAAQEDWQILQSMINVPLAAGENLPTLDAVGSFWKKGLFSFMQPDIGKIGGFTGLLRIFASFNTAGPTKKRVYCPHWLGGMVGLAASAHMLTMVGDAGFLEVDVNENPIREKLADWDLRPSGGGRINLPLGNGIGIVPDLVAMREYGVDVTTMSG
;
A
#
# COMPACT_ATOMS: atom_id res chain seq x y z
N MET A 1 -7.19 31.93 12.73
CA MET A 1 -7.94 30.76 13.17
C MET A 1 -7.77 29.69 12.10
N LYS A 2 -6.99 28.62 12.36
CA LYS A 2 -6.90 27.46 11.46
C LYS A 2 -8.20 26.66 11.63
N PRO A 3 -8.88 26.23 10.55
CA PRO A 3 -10.00 25.32 10.69
C PRO A 3 -9.46 24.01 11.28
N ALA A 4 -10.07 23.56 12.36
CA ALA A 4 -9.82 22.25 12.93
C ALA A 4 -10.16 21.21 11.85
N ALA A 5 -9.25 20.29 11.57
CA ALA A 5 -9.52 19.13 10.77
C ALA A 5 -10.72 18.40 11.39
N GLN A 6 -11.84 18.41 10.71
CA GLN A 6 -12.99 17.59 11.08
C GLN A 6 -12.58 16.14 10.85
N THR A 7 -12.27 15.46 11.92
CA THR A 7 -12.17 14.00 11.94
C THR A 7 -13.57 13.47 11.66
N VAL A 8 -13.82 13.05 10.42
CA VAL A 8 -15.00 12.25 10.10
C VAL A 8 -14.96 11.02 11.02
N LYS A 9 -16.06 10.77 11.74
CA LYS A 9 -16.18 9.55 12.54
C LYS A 9 -15.91 8.37 11.59
N GLN A 10 -14.86 7.65 11.83
CA GLN A 10 -14.22 6.68 10.94
C GLN A 10 -15.13 5.55 10.40
N GLY A 11 -16.37 5.41 10.81
CA GLY A 11 -17.37 4.46 10.30
C GLY A 11 -18.13 4.93 9.07
N GLY A 12 -18.02 6.20 8.70
CA GLY A 12 -18.88 6.81 7.69
C GLY A 12 -18.19 7.24 6.39
N ALA A 13 -16.90 6.97 6.16
CA ALA A 13 -16.24 7.45 4.94
C ALA A 13 -16.83 6.76 3.68
N LEU A 14 -16.95 5.44 3.70
CA LEU A 14 -17.56 4.70 2.60
C LEU A 14 -19.04 5.08 2.44
N ASP A 15 -19.82 5.10 3.54
CA ASP A 15 -21.22 5.49 3.54
C ASP A 15 -21.40 6.93 3.04
N ALA A 16 -20.49 7.85 3.40
CA ALA A 16 -20.53 9.23 2.93
C ALA A 16 -20.32 9.32 1.42
N ALA A 17 -19.37 8.56 0.86
CA ALA A 17 -19.15 8.49 -0.57
C ALA A 17 -20.37 7.91 -1.29
N GLU A 18 -20.94 6.79 -0.81
CA GLU A 18 -22.12 6.17 -1.40
C GLU A 18 -23.35 7.09 -1.37
N GLN A 19 -23.55 7.86 -0.30
CA GLN A 19 -24.62 8.87 -0.23
C GLN A 19 -24.44 9.97 -1.27
N ARG A 20 -23.21 10.41 -1.56
CA ARG A 20 -22.91 11.43 -2.60
C ARG A 20 -23.15 10.90 -4.01
N LEU A 21 -22.99 9.59 -4.21
CA LEU A 21 -23.23 8.92 -5.49
C LEU A 21 -24.70 8.51 -5.67
N ALA A 22 -25.57 8.70 -4.67
CA ALA A 22 -26.94 8.25 -4.71
C ALA A 22 -27.70 8.82 -5.93
N GLY A 23 -28.33 7.92 -6.69
CA GLY A 23 -29.07 8.27 -7.91
C GLY A 23 -28.22 8.35 -9.18
N GLN A 24 -26.90 8.18 -9.09
CA GLN A 24 -26.03 8.09 -10.25
C GLN A 24 -25.89 6.64 -10.70
N ILE A 25 -25.70 6.43 -12.00
CA ILE A 25 -25.43 5.13 -12.60
C ILE A 25 -24.28 5.26 -13.57
N TYR A 26 -23.28 4.42 -13.40
CA TYR A 26 -22.11 4.30 -14.25
C TYR A 26 -22.19 3.01 -15.07
N GLU A 27 -21.54 2.97 -16.22
CA GLU A 27 -21.49 1.77 -17.06
C GLU A 27 -20.07 1.52 -17.56
N ILE A 28 -19.51 0.36 -17.27
CA ILE A 28 -18.16 -0.03 -17.68
C ILE A 28 -18.19 -0.38 -19.19
N ARG A 29 -17.37 0.30 -19.99
CA ARG A 29 -17.27 0.08 -21.45
C ARG A 29 -16.02 -0.66 -21.85
N HIS A 30 -14.90 -0.27 -21.26
CA HIS A 30 -13.61 -0.81 -21.66
C HIS A 30 -12.70 -1.04 -20.45
N ILE A 31 -11.93 -2.12 -20.51
CA ILE A 31 -10.99 -2.52 -19.48
C ILE A 31 -9.67 -2.87 -20.14
N GLU A 32 -8.59 -2.29 -19.64
CA GLU A 32 -7.25 -2.58 -20.09
C GLU A 32 -6.34 -2.92 -18.91
N ALA A 33 -5.49 -3.92 -19.14
CA ALA A 33 -4.33 -4.22 -18.30
C ALA A 33 -3.09 -3.60 -18.95
N ILE A 34 -2.38 -2.74 -18.23
CA ILE A 34 -1.15 -2.11 -18.71
C ILE A 34 0.00 -2.61 -17.85
N ILE A 35 0.84 -3.45 -18.44
CA ILE A 35 2.04 -3.97 -17.78
C ILE A 35 3.20 -3.02 -18.10
N LEU A 36 3.86 -2.54 -17.06
CA LEU A 36 5.08 -1.74 -17.12
C LEU A 36 6.23 -2.55 -16.53
N ARG A 37 7.40 -2.55 -17.20
CA ARG A 37 8.64 -3.14 -16.67
C ARG A 37 9.80 -2.18 -16.87
N ALA A 38 10.34 -1.70 -15.76
CA ALA A 38 11.55 -0.88 -15.76
C ALA A 38 12.76 -1.73 -15.36
N LYS A 39 13.80 -1.75 -16.19
CA LYS A 39 15.09 -2.32 -15.83
C LYS A 39 15.75 -1.42 -14.77
N ILE A 40 16.45 -2.04 -13.83
CA ILE A 40 17.22 -1.35 -12.80
C ILE A 40 18.66 -1.82 -12.82
N ASP A 41 19.59 -0.92 -12.59
CA ASP A 41 21.03 -1.23 -12.58
C ASP A 41 21.42 -1.99 -11.32
N VAL A 42 20.81 -1.67 -10.19
CA VAL A 42 21.08 -2.30 -8.89
C VAL A 42 19.86 -3.14 -8.45
N PRO A 43 20.00 -4.48 -8.42
CA PRO A 43 18.89 -5.33 -7.98
C PRO A 43 18.46 -5.03 -6.53
N VAL A 44 17.15 -4.95 -6.29
CA VAL A 44 16.58 -4.76 -4.95
C VAL A 44 16.54 -6.10 -4.22
N LYS A 45 17.20 -6.19 -3.07
CA LYS A 45 17.33 -7.40 -2.26
C LYS A 45 16.47 -7.31 -1.02
N THR A 46 15.66 -8.35 -0.81
CA THR A 46 14.93 -8.61 0.42
C THR A 46 15.46 -9.88 1.09
N SER A 47 15.01 -10.22 2.30
CA SER A 47 15.40 -11.45 2.97
C SER A 47 14.91 -12.73 2.25
N PHE A 48 13.89 -12.61 1.39
CA PHE A 48 13.25 -13.76 0.71
C PHE A 48 13.36 -13.75 -0.82
N GLY A 49 13.94 -12.71 -1.42
CA GLY A 49 14.07 -12.65 -2.87
C GLY A 49 14.84 -11.44 -3.39
N THR A 50 15.10 -11.46 -4.69
CA THR A 50 15.77 -10.38 -5.40
C THR A 50 14.94 -9.97 -6.60
N MET A 51 14.70 -8.67 -6.75
CA MET A 51 14.06 -8.07 -7.93
C MET A 51 15.13 -7.53 -8.86
N TYR A 52 15.10 -7.96 -10.11
CA TYR A 52 16.04 -7.52 -11.18
C TYR A 52 15.42 -6.47 -12.10
N ASP A 53 14.11 -6.26 -11.98
CA ASP A 53 13.33 -5.21 -12.63
C ASP A 53 12.27 -4.67 -11.67
N ARG A 54 11.60 -3.58 -12.06
CA ARG A 54 10.45 -3.02 -11.34
C ARG A 54 9.22 -3.21 -12.20
N PRO A 55 8.34 -4.17 -11.86
CA PRO A 55 7.07 -4.33 -12.54
C PRO A 55 6.01 -3.39 -11.96
N ALA A 56 5.02 -3.00 -12.76
CA ALA A 56 3.73 -2.53 -12.32
C ALA A 56 2.64 -3.08 -13.25
N LEU A 57 1.47 -3.35 -12.69
CA LEU A 57 0.28 -3.71 -13.43
C LEU A 57 -0.81 -2.69 -13.14
N LEU A 58 -1.08 -1.82 -14.12
CA LEU A 58 -2.17 -0.87 -14.04
C LEU A 58 -3.45 -1.48 -14.59
N VAL A 59 -4.55 -1.19 -13.90
CA VAL A 59 -5.92 -1.41 -14.38
C VAL A 59 -6.45 -0.08 -14.88
N GLN A 60 -6.83 0.00 -16.15
CA GLN A 60 -7.51 1.15 -16.72
C GLN A 60 -8.96 0.76 -17.02
N ILE A 61 -9.90 1.54 -16.52
CA ILE A 61 -11.32 1.34 -16.79
C ILE A 61 -11.88 2.62 -17.40
N THR A 62 -12.59 2.44 -18.54
CA THR A 62 -13.29 3.52 -19.24
C THR A 62 -14.78 3.27 -19.16
N ASP A 63 -15.55 4.28 -18.79
CA ASP A 63 -17.01 4.18 -18.76
C ASP A 63 -17.69 4.59 -20.08
N ALA A 64 -19.03 4.60 -20.06
CA ALA A 64 -19.84 4.95 -21.22
C ALA A 64 -19.68 6.41 -21.66
N ASP A 65 -19.29 7.30 -20.77
CA ASP A 65 -19.10 8.74 -21.04
C ASP A 65 -17.65 9.05 -21.44
N GLY A 66 -16.77 8.04 -21.47
CA GLY A 66 -15.37 8.18 -21.84
C GLY A 66 -14.47 8.64 -20.67
N CYS A 67 -14.98 8.68 -19.44
CA CYS A 67 -14.16 8.94 -18.28
C CYS A 67 -13.27 7.73 -17.99
N VAL A 68 -12.02 7.98 -17.60
CA VAL A 68 -11.02 6.95 -17.35
C VAL A 68 -10.57 6.97 -15.89
N GLY A 69 -10.57 5.82 -15.26
CA GLY A 69 -10.00 5.61 -13.94
C GLY A 69 -8.85 4.61 -13.95
N TYR A 70 -7.93 4.78 -13.01
CA TYR A 70 -6.72 3.98 -12.88
C TYR A 70 -6.61 3.35 -11.51
N GLY A 71 -6.15 2.08 -11.47
CA GLY A 71 -5.77 1.36 -10.27
C GLY A 71 -4.47 0.59 -10.50
N GLU A 72 -3.87 0.08 -9.44
CA GLU A 72 -2.64 -0.71 -9.55
C GLU A 72 -2.77 -1.98 -8.73
N VAL A 73 -2.44 -3.10 -9.38
CA VAL A 73 -2.38 -4.44 -8.78
C VAL A 73 -0.97 -4.70 -8.29
N TRP A 74 -0.79 -5.11 -7.04
CA TRP A 74 0.52 -5.54 -6.57
C TRP A 74 1.06 -6.72 -7.38
N CYS A 75 2.29 -6.63 -7.89
CA CYS A 75 2.82 -7.65 -8.82
C CYS A 75 4.33 -7.90 -8.72
N ASN A 76 5.02 -7.44 -7.67
CA ASN A 76 6.48 -7.58 -7.54
C ASN A 76 6.97 -9.03 -7.54
N PHE A 77 6.18 -9.98 -7.05
CA PHE A 77 6.50 -11.40 -6.98
C PHE A 77 5.29 -12.26 -7.38
N PRO A 78 5.54 -13.42 -8.05
CA PRO A 78 6.78 -13.84 -8.69
C PRO A 78 7.16 -12.96 -9.89
N SER A 79 8.31 -13.16 -10.53
CA SER A 79 8.78 -12.33 -11.65
C SER A 79 7.78 -12.23 -12.82
N GLY A 80 6.97 -13.27 -13.07
CA GLY A 80 5.85 -13.26 -14.06
C GLY A 80 4.50 -12.86 -13.45
N GLY A 81 4.49 -12.25 -12.24
CA GLY A 81 3.25 -11.95 -11.52
C GLY A 81 2.37 -10.90 -12.22
N ALA A 82 2.97 -9.95 -12.91
CA ALA A 82 2.24 -8.92 -13.64
C ALA A 82 1.47 -9.54 -14.83
N GLU A 83 2.13 -10.37 -15.62
CA GLU A 83 1.54 -11.03 -16.79
C GLU A 83 0.43 -12.01 -16.39
N TYR A 84 0.63 -12.77 -15.31
CA TYR A 84 -0.38 -13.68 -14.79
C TYR A 84 -1.66 -12.93 -14.37
N LYS A 85 -1.52 -11.86 -13.59
CA LYS A 85 -2.65 -11.07 -13.10
C LYS A 85 -3.31 -10.25 -14.22
N ALA A 86 -2.53 -9.75 -15.19
CA ALA A 86 -3.08 -9.15 -16.40
C ALA A 86 -3.93 -10.14 -17.19
N GLY A 87 -3.44 -11.38 -17.34
CA GLY A 87 -4.22 -12.46 -17.97
C GLY A 87 -5.53 -12.74 -17.24
N LEU A 88 -5.53 -12.81 -15.91
CA LEU A 88 -6.76 -12.95 -15.13
C LEU A 88 -7.71 -11.77 -15.36
N LEU A 89 -7.20 -10.53 -15.28
CA LEU A 89 -8.00 -9.33 -15.49
C LEU A 89 -8.70 -9.35 -16.86
N VAL A 90 -7.98 -9.67 -17.93
CA VAL A 90 -8.49 -9.56 -19.30
C VAL A 90 -9.36 -10.75 -19.71
N ASN A 91 -8.99 -11.98 -19.29
CA ASN A 91 -9.68 -13.18 -19.73
C ASN A 91 -10.86 -13.56 -18.83
N GLU A 92 -10.82 -13.21 -17.54
CA GLU A 92 -11.85 -13.61 -16.58
C GLU A 92 -12.67 -12.41 -16.07
N PHE A 93 -11.99 -11.41 -15.52
CA PHE A 93 -12.66 -10.28 -14.88
C PHE A 93 -13.36 -9.37 -15.89
N ALA A 94 -12.71 -9.07 -17.03
CA ALA A 94 -13.28 -8.20 -18.05
C ALA A 94 -14.59 -8.75 -18.61
N TYR A 95 -14.71 -10.08 -18.78
CA TYR A 95 -15.95 -10.71 -19.20
C TYR A 95 -17.10 -10.43 -18.22
N TRP A 96 -16.81 -10.44 -16.92
CA TRP A 96 -17.81 -10.14 -15.89
C TRP A 96 -18.13 -8.66 -15.79
N LEU A 97 -17.15 -7.77 -16.01
CA LEU A 97 -17.24 -6.32 -15.82
C LEU A 97 -17.86 -5.58 -16.98
N LYS A 98 -17.57 -5.97 -18.23
CA LYS A 98 -17.94 -5.23 -19.45
C LYS A 98 -19.46 -5.08 -19.61
N GLY A 99 -19.92 -3.86 -19.82
CA GLY A 99 -21.35 -3.53 -19.93
C GLY A 99 -22.08 -3.51 -18.59
N ARG A 100 -21.39 -3.77 -17.47
CA ARG A 100 -22.01 -3.75 -16.16
C ARG A 100 -22.31 -2.33 -15.71
N ARG A 101 -23.53 -2.16 -15.22
CA ARG A 101 -23.99 -0.90 -14.62
C ARG A 101 -23.91 -1.00 -13.11
N PHE A 102 -23.55 0.08 -12.45
CA PHE A 102 -23.40 0.14 -10.99
C PHE A 102 -23.70 1.55 -10.47
N SER A 103 -24.08 1.65 -9.20
CA SER A 103 -24.32 2.91 -8.51
C SER A 103 -23.15 3.27 -7.58
N SER A 104 -22.38 2.27 -7.15
CA SER A 104 -21.20 2.41 -6.29
C SER A 104 -20.12 1.38 -6.67
N PRO A 105 -18.83 1.74 -6.66
CA PRO A 105 -17.74 0.78 -6.81
C PRO A 105 -17.81 -0.39 -5.82
N ALA A 106 -18.38 -0.17 -4.62
CA ALA A 106 -18.56 -1.22 -3.63
C ALA A 106 -19.50 -2.34 -4.09
N GLU A 107 -20.50 -2.06 -4.96
CA GLU A 107 -21.34 -3.09 -5.58
C GLU A 107 -20.51 -4.01 -6.49
N ILE A 108 -19.59 -3.43 -7.27
CA ILE A 108 -18.70 -4.19 -8.14
C ILE A 108 -17.74 -5.03 -7.30
N PHE A 109 -17.17 -4.46 -6.24
CA PHE A 109 -16.31 -5.19 -5.30
C PHE A 109 -17.00 -6.44 -4.73
N ASP A 110 -18.24 -6.29 -4.24
CA ASP A 110 -19.02 -7.40 -3.70
C ASP A 110 -19.35 -8.45 -4.78
N GLY A 111 -19.77 -7.98 -5.96
CA GLY A 111 -20.08 -8.82 -7.09
C GLY A 111 -18.88 -9.64 -7.58
N LEU A 112 -17.70 -9.03 -7.71
CA LEU A 112 -16.46 -9.72 -8.06
C LEU A 112 -16.05 -10.73 -6.98
N THR A 113 -16.10 -10.32 -5.71
CA THR A 113 -15.75 -11.20 -4.58
C THR A 113 -16.63 -12.47 -4.60
N ALA A 114 -17.93 -12.32 -4.83
CA ALA A 114 -18.86 -13.44 -4.90
C ALA A 114 -18.64 -14.30 -6.17
N ALA A 115 -18.47 -13.65 -7.34
CA ALA A 115 -18.34 -14.35 -8.62
C ALA A 115 -17.04 -15.20 -8.70
N PHE A 116 -15.94 -14.70 -8.12
CA PHE A 116 -14.64 -15.37 -8.19
C PHE A 116 -14.28 -16.23 -6.99
N GLN A 117 -15.18 -16.36 -5.99
CA GLN A 117 -14.94 -17.18 -4.82
C GLN A 117 -14.64 -18.65 -5.17
N VAL A 118 -15.43 -19.24 -6.05
CA VAL A 118 -15.25 -20.65 -6.44
C VAL A 118 -13.95 -20.82 -7.24
N LEU A 119 -13.63 -19.88 -8.13
CA LEU A 119 -12.37 -19.90 -8.87
C LEU A 119 -11.16 -19.88 -7.90
N GLY A 120 -11.20 -19.01 -6.90
CA GLY A 120 -10.14 -18.95 -5.87
C GLY A 120 -9.95 -20.26 -5.11
N LEU A 121 -11.04 -20.98 -4.81
CA LEU A 121 -10.97 -22.30 -4.19
C LEU A 121 -10.42 -23.36 -5.14
N GLN A 122 -10.84 -23.36 -6.41
CA GLN A 122 -10.39 -24.33 -7.42
C GLN A 122 -8.90 -24.18 -7.76
N THR A 123 -8.40 -22.95 -7.78
CA THR A 123 -6.99 -22.66 -8.06
C THR A 123 -6.10 -22.67 -6.83
N ALA A 124 -6.69 -22.77 -5.61
CA ALA A 124 -6.02 -22.55 -4.33
C ALA A 124 -5.30 -21.17 -4.27
N ASP A 125 -5.78 -20.17 -5.01
CA ASP A 125 -5.15 -18.85 -5.15
C ASP A 125 -6.15 -17.68 -4.94
N PRO A 126 -6.86 -17.64 -3.80
CA PRO A 126 -7.79 -16.55 -3.52
C PRO A 126 -7.08 -15.20 -3.33
N GLY A 127 -5.83 -15.22 -2.91
CA GLY A 127 -5.04 -14.00 -2.68
C GLY A 127 -4.76 -13.23 -3.97
N THR A 128 -4.38 -13.92 -5.04
CA THR A 128 -4.15 -13.26 -6.34
C THR A 128 -5.43 -12.69 -6.93
N LEU A 129 -6.56 -13.39 -6.78
CA LEU A 129 -7.85 -12.85 -7.22
C LEU A 129 -8.23 -11.60 -6.43
N LEU A 130 -7.99 -11.58 -5.12
CA LEU A 130 -8.23 -10.40 -4.28
C LEU A 130 -7.33 -9.22 -4.68
N GLN A 131 -6.10 -9.48 -5.13
CA GLN A 131 -5.20 -8.45 -5.68
C GLN A 131 -5.74 -7.84 -6.97
N VAL A 132 -6.29 -8.65 -7.88
CA VAL A 132 -6.93 -8.14 -9.11
C VAL A 132 -8.18 -7.32 -8.76
N ILE A 133 -9.01 -7.81 -7.84
CA ILE A 133 -10.17 -7.07 -7.32
C ILE A 133 -9.72 -5.72 -6.73
N ALA A 134 -8.62 -5.68 -6.01
CA ALA A 134 -8.09 -4.46 -5.41
C ALA A 134 -7.70 -3.41 -6.45
N GLY A 135 -7.08 -3.82 -7.57
CA GLY A 135 -6.76 -2.91 -8.68
C GLY A 135 -8.01 -2.40 -9.40
N VAL A 136 -9.01 -3.27 -9.61
CA VAL A 136 -10.31 -2.88 -10.19
C VAL A 136 -11.05 -1.90 -9.28
N ASP A 137 -11.11 -2.16 -7.98
CA ASP A 137 -11.74 -1.28 -6.99
C ASP A 137 -11.10 0.11 -6.98
N GLN A 138 -9.77 0.18 -6.99
CA GLN A 138 -9.04 1.45 -7.10
C GLN A 138 -9.41 2.22 -8.38
N ALA A 139 -9.42 1.52 -9.54
CA ALA A 139 -9.73 2.14 -10.82
C ALA A 139 -11.17 2.67 -10.87
N LEU A 140 -12.13 1.96 -10.28
CA LEU A 140 -13.53 2.40 -10.23
C LEU A 140 -13.74 3.60 -9.30
N TRP A 141 -13.10 3.61 -8.12
CA TRP A 141 -13.16 4.76 -7.22
C TRP A 141 -12.48 6.00 -7.82
N ASP A 142 -11.35 5.82 -8.52
CA ASP A 142 -10.68 6.89 -9.27
C ASP A 142 -11.59 7.47 -10.38
N LEU A 143 -12.20 6.58 -11.18
CA LEU A 143 -13.13 6.94 -12.25
C LEU A 143 -14.31 7.77 -11.72
N VAL A 144 -14.97 7.29 -10.68
CA VAL A 144 -16.13 7.95 -10.10
C VAL A 144 -15.76 9.32 -9.52
N ALA A 145 -14.63 9.43 -8.82
CA ALA A 145 -14.16 10.70 -8.29
C ALA A 145 -13.82 11.70 -9.41
N ARG A 146 -13.22 11.23 -10.52
CA ARG A 146 -12.97 12.05 -11.71
C ARG A 146 -14.25 12.55 -12.35
N GLN A 147 -15.27 11.72 -12.49
CA GLN A 147 -16.57 12.13 -13.00
C GLN A 147 -17.24 13.19 -12.12
N GLN A 148 -17.08 13.09 -10.79
CA GLN A 148 -17.56 14.12 -9.87
C GLN A 148 -16.73 15.40 -9.88
N GLY A 149 -15.57 15.42 -10.58
CA GLY A 149 -14.66 16.56 -10.58
C GLY A 149 -13.96 16.77 -9.24
N GLU A 150 -13.86 15.74 -8.41
CA GLU A 150 -13.33 15.82 -7.06
C GLU A 150 -12.06 15.00 -6.87
N LYS A 151 -11.23 15.41 -5.90
CA LYS A 151 -10.14 14.58 -5.38
C LYS A 151 -10.73 13.37 -4.67
N LEU A 152 -10.07 12.22 -4.78
CA LEU A 152 -10.62 10.98 -4.24
C LEU A 152 -10.97 11.06 -2.75
N CYS A 153 -10.08 11.53 -1.88
CA CYS A 153 -10.37 11.65 -0.46
C CYS A 153 -11.51 12.63 -0.15
N ASP A 154 -11.71 13.67 -0.98
CA ASP A 154 -12.81 14.62 -0.84
C ASP A 154 -14.17 13.97 -1.15
N LEU A 155 -14.23 13.05 -2.12
CA LEU A 155 -15.42 12.24 -2.39
C LEU A 155 -15.87 11.47 -1.15
N PHE A 156 -14.92 10.97 -0.36
CA PHE A 156 -15.18 10.29 0.92
C PHE A 156 -15.43 11.25 2.11
N GLY A 157 -15.54 12.54 1.84
CA GLY A 157 -15.79 13.57 2.86
C GLY A 157 -14.58 13.88 3.76
N VAL A 158 -13.37 13.50 3.34
CA VAL A 158 -12.14 13.75 4.07
C VAL A 158 -11.25 14.71 3.31
N HIS A 159 -11.01 15.88 3.88
CA HIS A 159 -10.20 16.93 3.26
C HIS A 159 -8.79 16.91 3.83
N GLY A 160 -7.83 16.49 3.02
CA GLY A 160 -6.41 16.47 3.35
C GLY A 160 -5.55 16.75 2.11
N ASN A 161 -4.40 17.37 2.33
CA ASN A 161 -3.52 17.73 1.22
C ASN A 161 -2.12 17.13 1.32
N SER A 162 -1.78 16.49 2.44
CA SER A 162 -0.47 15.89 2.63
C SER A 162 -0.51 14.78 3.70
N VAL A 163 0.41 13.85 3.60
CA VAL A 163 0.61 12.75 4.54
C VAL A 163 2.06 12.71 5.01
N LYS A 164 2.32 12.24 6.24
CA LYS A 164 3.69 11.94 6.67
C LYS A 164 4.23 10.77 5.86
N ALA A 165 5.52 10.79 5.57
CA ALA A 165 6.17 9.71 4.83
C ALA A 165 7.45 9.24 5.50
N TYR A 166 7.86 8.01 5.20
CA TYR A 166 9.17 7.47 5.56
C TYR A 166 9.88 6.88 4.35
N ALA A 167 11.20 7.02 4.35
CA ALA A 167 12.08 6.38 3.38
C ALA A 167 12.23 4.89 3.70
N SER A 168 11.93 4.03 2.73
CA SER A 168 11.94 2.57 2.88
C SER A 168 12.92 1.89 1.92
N GLY A 169 13.10 0.57 2.09
CA GLY A 169 13.96 -0.23 1.20
C GLY A 169 15.45 -0.09 1.48
N ILE A 170 15.86 0.45 2.63
CA ILE A 170 17.26 0.71 2.97
C ILE A 170 17.94 -0.58 3.44
N HIS A 171 18.88 -1.10 2.64
CA HIS A 171 19.67 -2.26 2.99
C HIS A 171 20.71 -1.93 4.08
N PRO A 172 20.98 -2.80 5.09
CA PRO A 172 21.85 -2.47 6.23
C PRO A 172 23.28 -2.09 5.84
N LYS A 173 23.79 -2.53 4.70
CA LYS A 173 25.11 -2.17 4.19
C LYS A 173 25.17 -0.82 3.46
N GLU A 174 24.01 -0.25 3.11
CA GLU A 174 23.88 0.99 2.32
C GLU A 174 23.33 2.16 3.14
N VAL A 175 23.17 1.98 4.46
CA VAL A 175 22.47 2.91 5.34
C VAL A 175 22.99 4.33 5.24
N ARG A 176 24.33 4.52 5.30
CA ARG A 176 24.91 5.87 5.30
C ARG A 176 24.57 6.65 4.04
N GLU A 177 24.70 6.01 2.89
CA GLU A 177 24.41 6.62 1.61
C GLU A 177 22.90 6.87 1.45
N ARG A 178 22.07 5.86 1.68
CA ARG A 178 20.62 5.92 1.44
C ARG A 178 19.91 6.86 2.42
N VAL A 179 20.30 6.84 3.70
CA VAL A 179 19.73 7.76 4.68
C VAL A 179 20.10 9.20 4.36
N GLN A 180 21.37 9.47 3.98
CA GLN A 180 21.78 10.82 3.61
C GLN A 180 21.02 11.34 2.38
N ILE A 181 20.92 10.53 1.31
CA ILE A 181 20.13 10.90 0.12
C ILE A 181 18.67 11.18 0.50
N ALA A 182 18.07 10.35 1.33
CA ALA A 182 16.69 10.54 1.75
C ALA A 182 16.53 11.80 2.62
N GLN A 183 17.47 12.12 3.51
CA GLN A 183 17.47 13.36 4.29
C GLN A 183 17.60 14.60 3.37
N ASP A 184 18.47 14.55 2.37
CA ASP A 184 18.63 15.62 1.38
C ASP A 184 17.34 15.83 0.55
N CYS A 185 16.55 14.76 0.36
CA CYS A 185 15.21 14.84 -0.23
C CYS A 185 14.12 15.34 0.75
N GLY A 186 14.40 15.47 2.06
CA GLY A 186 13.47 16.00 3.06
C GLY A 186 12.78 14.94 3.93
N PHE A 187 13.16 13.66 3.84
CA PHE A 187 12.62 12.62 4.75
C PHE A 187 13.13 12.80 6.17
N LEU A 188 12.25 12.56 7.14
CA LEU A 188 12.53 12.61 8.58
C LEU A 188 12.30 11.25 9.27
N SER A 189 11.96 10.22 8.52
CA SER A 189 11.68 8.89 9.03
C SER A 189 12.26 7.85 8.07
N PHE A 190 12.88 6.79 8.62
CA PHE A 190 13.69 5.85 7.84
C PHE A 190 13.43 4.43 8.31
N LYS A 191 13.23 3.49 7.36
CA LYS A 191 13.08 2.06 7.64
C LYS A 191 14.24 1.27 7.07
N VAL A 192 15.02 0.66 7.96
CA VAL A 192 16.20 -0.16 7.62
C VAL A 192 15.82 -1.63 7.66
N LYS A 193 16.25 -2.38 6.66
CA LYS A 193 16.09 -3.83 6.63
C LYS A 193 17.00 -4.50 7.67
N VAL A 194 16.49 -5.55 8.33
CA VAL A 194 17.23 -6.41 9.28
C VAL A 194 16.95 -7.88 8.96
N GLY A 195 17.52 -8.80 9.71
CA GLY A 195 17.41 -10.25 9.46
C GLY A 195 18.54 -10.80 8.58
N PHE A 196 19.61 -10.03 8.38
CA PHE A 196 20.82 -10.42 7.65
C PHE A 196 21.91 -10.99 8.56
N GLY A 197 21.64 -11.09 9.85
CA GLY A 197 22.52 -11.55 10.90
C GLY A 197 22.89 -10.45 11.89
N PRO A 198 23.10 -10.82 13.19
CA PRO A 198 23.22 -9.85 14.28
C PRO A 198 24.27 -8.76 14.08
N GLU A 199 25.43 -9.12 13.53
CA GLU A 199 26.54 -8.17 13.32
C GLU A 199 26.23 -7.18 12.19
N ILE A 200 25.62 -7.66 11.10
CA ILE A 200 25.23 -6.81 9.94
C ILE A 200 24.13 -5.86 10.36
N ASP A 201 23.10 -6.38 11.02
CA ASP A 201 21.95 -5.61 11.45
C ASP A 201 22.35 -4.52 12.45
N LYS A 202 23.17 -4.88 13.45
CA LYS A 202 23.67 -3.95 14.45
C LYS A 202 24.55 -2.85 13.84
N ALA A 203 25.47 -3.22 12.93
CA ALA A 203 26.31 -2.26 12.24
C ALA A 203 25.50 -1.26 11.40
N GLY A 204 24.47 -1.75 10.70
CA GLY A 204 23.52 -0.92 9.95
C GLY A 204 22.78 0.08 10.87
N LEU A 205 22.31 -0.37 12.04
CA LEU A 205 21.60 0.49 12.98
C LEU A 205 22.50 1.51 13.68
N ILE A 206 23.75 1.16 13.97
CA ILE A 206 24.76 2.13 14.45
C ILE A 206 24.92 3.22 13.41
N ALA A 207 25.15 2.84 12.14
CA ALA A 207 25.29 3.80 11.05
C ALA A 207 24.03 4.67 10.86
N ALA A 208 22.84 4.09 11.04
CA ALA A 208 21.58 4.86 10.99
C ALA A 208 21.50 5.89 12.13
N ARG A 209 21.82 5.51 13.37
CA ARG A 209 21.73 6.41 14.53
C ARG A 209 22.77 7.52 14.54
N GLU A 210 23.88 7.37 13.84
CA GLU A 210 24.84 8.46 13.64
C GLU A 210 24.28 9.57 12.71
N LEU A 211 23.24 9.29 11.92
CA LEU A 211 22.64 10.21 10.97
C LEU A 211 21.22 10.66 11.41
N VAL A 212 20.48 9.76 12.07
CA VAL A 212 19.08 9.97 12.45
C VAL A 212 18.99 10.52 13.86
N GLU A 213 18.73 11.83 13.99
CA GLU A 213 18.78 12.57 15.25
C GLU A 213 17.43 13.20 15.65
N GLY A 214 17.31 13.57 16.92
CA GLY A 214 16.23 14.37 17.46
C GLY A 214 14.85 13.75 17.27
N GLN A 215 13.97 14.44 16.55
CA GLN A 215 12.60 13.97 16.29
C GLN A 215 12.47 13.02 15.08
N GLN A 216 13.57 12.72 14.42
CA GLN A 216 13.60 11.76 13.32
C GLN A 216 13.35 10.34 13.83
N GLN A 217 12.60 9.56 13.05
CA GLN A 217 12.18 8.22 13.45
C GLN A 217 12.95 7.14 12.70
N LEU A 218 13.29 6.10 13.44
CA LEU A 218 13.95 4.91 12.90
C LEU A 218 13.06 3.69 13.09
N MET A 219 12.76 3.01 12.01
CA MET A 219 12.00 1.77 11.93
C MET A 219 12.89 0.66 11.41
N ILE A 220 12.56 -0.57 11.73
CA ILE A 220 13.23 -1.72 11.16
C ILE A 220 12.22 -2.71 10.57
N ASP A 221 12.67 -3.48 9.56
CA ASP A 221 11.84 -4.48 8.87
C ASP A 221 12.66 -5.76 8.69
N ALA A 222 12.17 -6.84 9.29
CA ALA A 222 12.80 -8.15 9.23
C ALA A 222 12.33 -9.01 8.04
N ASN A 223 11.29 -8.59 7.32
CA ASN A 223 10.72 -9.34 6.19
C ASN A 223 10.57 -10.84 6.49
N GLN A 224 9.97 -11.16 7.63
CA GLN A 224 9.67 -12.54 8.07
C GLN A 224 10.91 -13.42 8.31
N ALA A 225 12.03 -12.82 8.76
CA ALA A 225 13.31 -13.52 8.88
C ALA A 225 13.34 -14.61 9.96
N TRP A 226 12.54 -14.50 11.02
CA TRP A 226 12.62 -15.40 12.18
C TRP A 226 11.44 -16.36 12.25
N LYS A 227 11.74 -17.60 12.70
CA LYS A 227 10.81 -18.73 12.60
C LYS A 227 9.98 -18.96 13.87
N SER A 228 10.39 -18.36 14.99
CA SER A 228 9.68 -18.53 16.26
C SER A 228 9.65 -17.23 17.07
N PRO A 229 8.68 -17.07 17.98
CA PRO A 229 8.63 -15.93 18.89
C PRO A 229 9.91 -15.75 19.72
N GLN A 230 10.54 -16.85 20.13
CA GLN A 230 11.76 -16.85 20.96
C GLN A 230 12.96 -16.35 20.13
N GLU A 231 13.12 -16.83 18.90
CA GLU A 231 14.17 -16.39 17.99
C GLU A 231 13.98 -14.89 17.64
N ALA A 232 12.76 -14.49 17.30
CA ALA A 232 12.43 -13.10 17.04
C ALA A 232 12.75 -12.21 18.25
N ALA A 233 12.27 -12.58 19.43
CA ALA A 233 12.52 -11.82 20.65
C ALA A 233 14.01 -11.73 21.00
N TYR A 234 14.78 -12.80 20.82
CA TYR A 234 16.23 -12.78 21.03
C TYR A 234 16.91 -11.74 20.14
N ASN A 235 16.61 -11.76 18.83
CA ASN A 235 17.21 -10.81 17.87
C ASN A 235 16.73 -9.37 18.10
N ILE A 236 15.44 -9.15 18.35
CA ILE A 236 14.88 -7.82 18.59
C ILE A 236 15.47 -7.21 19.87
N ASN A 237 15.57 -8.00 20.96
CA ASN A 237 16.10 -7.51 22.22
C ASN A 237 17.61 -7.19 22.15
N ALA A 238 18.36 -7.84 21.23
CA ALA A 238 19.75 -7.47 20.95
C ALA A 238 19.86 -6.09 20.30
N LEU A 239 18.78 -5.56 19.74
CA LEU A 239 18.67 -4.21 19.14
C LEU A 239 18.04 -3.18 20.10
N ASN A 240 17.83 -3.53 21.38
CA ASN A 240 17.39 -2.56 22.38
C ASN A 240 18.44 -1.44 22.52
N GLY A 241 17.97 -0.21 22.65
CA GLY A 241 18.83 0.98 22.74
C GLY A 241 18.92 1.78 21.45
N PHE A 242 18.39 1.27 20.32
CA PHE A 242 18.29 2.04 19.09
C PHE A 242 17.02 2.89 18.99
N ASP A 243 16.19 3.01 20.02
CA ASP A 243 14.97 3.84 20.07
C ASP A 243 14.09 3.66 18.82
N LEU A 244 13.69 2.43 18.57
CA LEU A 244 12.97 2.03 17.37
C LEU A 244 11.48 2.37 17.46
N THR A 245 10.93 2.98 16.42
CA THR A 245 9.49 3.28 16.31
C THR A 245 8.68 1.99 16.17
N TRP A 246 9.14 1.03 15.36
CA TRP A 246 8.58 -0.32 15.24
C TRP A 246 9.59 -1.34 14.70
N ILE A 247 9.25 -2.60 14.90
CA ILE A 247 9.78 -3.76 14.16
C ILE A 247 8.68 -4.33 13.27
N GLU A 248 8.96 -4.41 11.97
CA GLU A 248 8.05 -4.91 10.93
C GLU A 248 8.33 -6.35 10.60
N GLU A 249 7.25 -7.13 10.47
CA GLU A 249 7.25 -8.54 10.07
C GLU A 249 8.39 -9.40 10.66
N PRO A 250 8.56 -9.47 11.99
CA PRO A 250 9.57 -10.33 12.59
C PRO A 250 9.27 -11.82 12.41
N LEU A 251 7.99 -12.21 12.33
CA LEU A 251 7.52 -13.56 12.11
C LEU A 251 6.86 -13.71 10.74
N TRP A 252 6.71 -14.93 10.27
CA TRP A 252 5.93 -15.23 9.08
C TRP A 252 4.48 -14.74 9.24
N ALA A 253 3.94 -14.14 8.19
CA ALA A 253 2.54 -13.67 8.19
C ALA A 253 1.54 -14.81 8.45
N SER A 254 1.90 -16.05 8.11
CA SER A 254 1.13 -17.27 8.38
C SER A 254 1.32 -17.83 9.79
N ALA A 255 2.16 -17.24 10.65
CA ALA A 255 2.32 -17.66 12.04
C ALA A 255 0.99 -17.53 12.79
N ALA A 256 0.77 -18.44 13.74
CA ALA A 256 -0.43 -18.41 14.57
C ALA A 256 -0.53 -17.08 15.35
N GLN A 257 -1.75 -16.61 15.57
CA GLN A 257 -1.94 -15.37 16.32
C GLN A 257 -1.39 -15.44 17.75
N GLU A 258 -1.36 -16.65 18.31
CA GLU A 258 -0.76 -16.95 19.61
C GLU A 258 0.75 -16.69 19.61
N ASP A 259 1.45 -17.02 18.52
CA ASP A 259 2.89 -16.72 18.38
C ASP A 259 3.16 -15.21 18.38
N TRP A 260 2.33 -14.44 17.71
CA TRP A 260 2.38 -12.98 17.73
C TRP A 260 2.10 -12.40 19.14
N GLN A 261 1.17 -13.00 19.90
CA GLN A 261 0.89 -12.62 21.29
C GLN A 261 2.09 -12.93 22.20
N ILE A 262 2.68 -14.12 22.04
CA ILE A 262 3.89 -14.51 22.78
C ILE A 262 5.02 -13.51 22.49
N LEU A 263 5.30 -13.23 21.21
CA LEU A 263 6.32 -12.26 20.83
C LEU A 263 6.06 -10.89 21.44
N GLN A 264 4.82 -10.37 21.33
CA GLN A 264 4.44 -9.08 21.90
C GLN A 264 4.72 -8.99 23.41
N SER A 265 4.61 -10.11 24.15
CA SER A 265 4.91 -10.16 25.58
C SER A 265 6.40 -10.18 25.91
N MET A 266 7.26 -10.50 24.94
CA MET A 266 8.70 -10.68 25.12
C MET A 266 9.54 -9.48 24.69
N ILE A 267 8.93 -8.48 24.01
CA ILE A 267 9.63 -7.32 23.45
C ILE A 267 8.97 -6.02 23.87
N ASN A 268 9.75 -4.94 23.89
CA ASN A 268 9.26 -3.60 24.18
C ASN A 268 9.01 -2.73 22.92
N VAL A 269 9.61 -3.12 21.78
CA VAL A 269 9.45 -2.40 20.51
C VAL A 269 8.04 -2.69 19.95
N PRO A 270 7.29 -1.66 19.50
CA PRO A 270 5.99 -1.87 18.87
C PRO A 270 6.07 -2.74 17.63
N LEU A 271 5.12 -3.65 17.45
CA LEU A 271 5.01 -4.51 16.26
C LEU A 271 4.30 -3.78 15.13
N ALA A 272 4.81 -3.93 13.92
CA ALA A 272 4.19 -3.56 12.67
C ALA A 272 4.07 -4.78 11.75
N ALA A 273 2.94 -4.97 11.10
CA ALA A 273 2.72 -5.96 10.05
C ALA A 273 1.37 -5.76 9.36
N GLY A 274 1.09 -6.56 8.34
CA GLY A 274 -0.20 -6.58 7.67
C GLY A 274 -0.13 -6.70 6.16
N GLU A 275 1.01 -6.41 5.55
CA GLU A 275 1.19 -6.44 4.10
C GLU A 275 1.03 -7.83 3.48
N ASN A 276 1.36 -8.88 4.23
CA ASN A 276 1.31 -10.27 3.78
C ASN A 276 0.18 -11.09 4.43
N LEU A 277 -0.75 -10.45 5.14
CA LEU A 277 -1.96 -11.14 5.60
C LEU A 277 -2.83 -11.52 4.39
N PRO A 278 -3.30 -12.78 4.30
CA PRO A 278 -3.81 -13.31 3.03
C PRO A 278 -5.24 -12.88 2.69
N THR A 279 -6.03 -12.41 3.65
CA THR A 279 -7.44 -12.10 3.48
C THR A 279 -7.87 -10.88 4.29
N LEU A 280 -9.00 -10.27 3.89
CA LEU A 280 -9.65 -9.20 4.65
C LEU A 280 -9.99 -9.63 6.09
N ASP A 281 -10.48 -10.87 6.26
CA ASP A 281 -10.81 -11.42 7.58
C ASP A 281 -9.56 -11.56 8.47
N ALA A 282 -8.44 -11.97 7.89
CA ALA A 282 -7.18 -12.02 8.62
C ALA A 282 -6.76 -10.63 9.09
N VAL A 283 -6.76 -9.62 8.20
CA VAL A 283 -6.46 -8.23 8.56
C VAL A 283 -7.40 -7.75 9.67
N GLY A 284 -8.71 -7.99 9.52
CA GLY A 284 -9.71 -7.67 10.51
C GLY A 284 -9.47 -8.32 11.87
N SER A 285 -9.13 -9.61 11.88
CA SER A 285 -8.88 -10.36 13.11
C SER A 285 -7.65 -9.83 13.87
N PHE A 286 -6.52 -9.61 13.17
CA PHE A 286 -5.32 -9.04 13.76
C PHE A 286 -5.54 -7.62 14.28
N TRP A 287 -6.24 -6.79 13.50
CA TRP A 287 -6.64 -5.46 13.94
C TRP A 287 -7.47 -5.50 15.21
N LYS A 288 -8.52 -6.32 15.25
CA LYS A 288 -9.42 -6.46 16.39
C LYS A 288 -8.69 -6.88 17.68
N LYS A 289 -7.75 -7.82 17.58
CA LYS A 289 -6.96 -8.29 18.73
C LYS A 289 -5.89 -7.28 19.18
N GLY A 290 -5.56 -6.27 18.37
CA GLY A 290 -4.53 -5.27 18.70
C GLY A 290 -3.13 -5.87 18.80
N LEU A 291 -2.83 -6.85 17.95
CA LEU A 291 -1.54 -7.52 17.93
C LEU A 291 -0.45 -6.61 17.35
N PHE A 292 -0.81 -5.73 16.44
CA PHE A 292 0.10 -4.76 15.85
C PHE A 292 -0.28 -3.34 16.28
N SER A 293 0.71 -2.57 16.68
CA SER A 293 0.56 -1.12 16.94
C SER A 293 0.45 -0.33 15.63
N PHE A 294 1.13 -0.82 14.58
CA PHE A 294 1.11 -0.29 13.22
C PHE A 294 0.61 -1.37 12.27
N MET A 295 -0.52 -1.10 11.62
CA MET A 295 -1.14 -2.01 10.66
C MET A 295 -0.79 -1.55 9.25
N GLN A 296 -0.28 -2.47 8.43
CA GLN A 296 0.30 -2.17 7.13
C GLN A 296 -0.35 -2.94 5.96
N PRO A 297 -1.69 -3.12 5.92
CA PRO A 297 -2.29 -3.74 4.75
C PRO A 297 -2.03 -2.90 3.51
N ASP A 298 -1.69 -3.58 2.43
CA ASP A 298 -1.36 -3.02 1.13
C ASP A 298 -2.63 -2.88 0.27
N ILE A 299 -2.89 -1.69 -0.24
CA ILE A 299 -4.10 -1.38 -1.00
C ILE A 299 -4.18 -2.15 -2.33
N GLY A 300 -3.07 -2.54 -2.91
CA GLY A 300 -3.00 -3.35 -4.14
C GLY A 300 -3.06 -4.86 -3.88
N LYS A 301 -2.98 -5.29 -2.60
CA LYS A 301 -3.09 -6.70 -2.19
C LYS A 301 -4.44 -7.01 -1.57
N ILE A 302 -4.98 -6.11 -0.74
CA ILE A 302 -6.09 -6.40 0.17
C ILE A 302 -7.31 -5.52 -0.17
N GLY A 303 -7.99 -5.87 -1.28
CA GLY A 303 -9.34 -5.41 -1.56
C GLY A 303 -9.55 -3.90 -1.80
N GLY A 304 -8.51 -3.17 -2.16
CA GLY A 304 -8.63 -1.76 -2.56
C GLY A 304 -9.18 -0.83 -1.46
N PHE A 305 -9.84 0.23 -1.88
CA PHE A 305 -10.49 1.19 -0.96
C PHE A 305 -11.68 0.57 -0.22
N THR A 306 -12.56 -0.12 -0.96
CA THR A 306 -13.78 -0.70 -0.38
C THR A 306 -13.46 -1.70 0.74
N GLY A 307 -12.56 -2.66 0.47
CA GLY A 307 -12.20 -3.68 1.45
C GLY A 307 -11.56 -3.11 2.70
N LEU A 308 -10.59 -2.22 2.55
CA LEU A 308 -9.88 -1.63 3.69
C LEU A 308 -10.77 -0.67 4.50
N LEU A 309 -11.59 0.17 3.84
CA LEU A 309 -12.50 1.07 4.56
C LEU A 309 -13.52 0.29 5.40
N ARG A 310 -14.04 -0.83 4.90
CA ARG A 310 -14.94 -1.71 5.67
C ARG A 310 -14.26 -2.30 6.90
N ILE A 311 -12.99 -2.72 6.77
CA ILE A 311 -12.21 -3.19 7.93
C ILE A 311 -12.10 -2.08 8.96
N PHE A 312 -11.63 -0.90 8.56
CA PHE A 312 -11.41 0.20 9.50
C PHE A 312 -12.72 0.71 10.12
N ALA A 313 -13.83 0.70 9.37
CA ALA A 313 -15.16 1.05 9.87
C ALA A 313 -15.65 0.11 10.98
N SER A 314 -15.49 -1.20 10.77
CA SER A 314 -16.03 -2.21 11.69
C SER A 314 -15.41 -2.16 13.10
N PHE A 315 -14.29 -1.45 13.31
CA PHE A 315 -13.52 -1.44 14.56
C PHE A 315 -13.61 -0.16 15.37
N ASN A 316 -14.24 0.88 14.84
CA ASN A 316 -14.46 2.11 15.60
C ASN A 316 -15.56 1.99 16.66
N THR A 317 -16.37 0.93 16.61
CA THR A 317 -17.45 0.65 17.57
C THR A 317 -16.95 -0.02 18.85
N ALA A 318 -15.75 -0.60 18.85
CA ALA A 318 -15.15 -1.22 20.03
C ALA A 318 -14.10 -0.25 20.61
N GLY A 319 -14.38 0.42 21.69
CA GLY A 319 -13.58 1.45 22.33
C GLY A 319 -12.06 1.14 22.42
N PRO A 320 -11.19 2.15 22.43
CA PRO A 320 -9.76 1.99 22.26
C PRO A 320 -9.09 1.53 23.55
N THR A 321 -8.66 0.28 23.62
CA THR A 321 -7.71 -0.14 24.66
C THR A 321 -6.25 0.11 24.27
N LYS A 322 -5.93 0.23 22.96
CA LYS A 322 -4.60 0.61 22.46
C LYS A 322 -4.74 1.45 21.19
N LYS A 323 -3.95 2.50 21.06
CA LYS A 323 -3.89 3.33 19.83
C LYS A 323 -3.27 2.48 18.72
N ARG A 324 -4.02 2.26 17.64
CA ARG A 324 -3.58 1.57 16.42
C ARG A 324 -3.43 2.58 15.32
N VAL A 325 -2.41 2.42 14.52
CA VAL A 325 -2.06 3.36 13.45
C VAL A 325 -2.00 2.60 12.13
N TYR A 326 -2.67 3.13 11.11
CA TYR A 326 -2.55 2.64 9.75
C TYR A 326 -1.33 3.25 9.07
N CYS A 327 -0.46 2.41 8.52
CA CYS A 327 0.70 2.81 7.74
C CYS A 327 0.71 1.92 6.49
N PRO A 328 0.17 2.35 5.34
CA PRO A 328 0.10 1.50 4.16
C PRO A 328 1.49 1.03 3.73
N HIS A 329 1.64 -0.29 3.52
CA HIS A 329 2.74 -0.82 2.75
C HIS A 329 2.54 -0.47 1.28
N TRP A 330 3.60 -0.05 0.58
CA TRP A 330 3.58 0.06 -0.87
C TRP A 330 5.00 0.03 -1.45
N LEU A 331 5.25 -0.92 -2.35
CA LEU A 331 6.54 -1.09 -3.04
C LEU A 331 6.36 -1.17 -4.57
N GLY A 332 5.26 -0.65 -5.10
CA GLY A 332 4.90 -0.64 -6.51
C GLY A 332 5.20 0.68 -7.23
N GLY A 333 4.37 0.98 -8.23
CA GLY A 333 4.41 2.20 -9.03
C GLY A 333 3.70 3.40 -8.39
N MET A 334 3.54 4.45 -9.18
CA MET A 334 3.02 5.73 -8.71
C MET A 334 1.50 5.71 -8.45
N VAL A 335 0.73 4.92 -9.22
CA VAL A 335 -0.73 4.85 -9.08
C VAL A 335 -1.13 4.30 -7.71
N GLY A 336 -0.58 3.16 -7.32
CA GLY A 336 -0.87 2.57 -6.02
C GLY A 336 -0.25 3.36 -4.86
N LEU A 337 0.87 4.07 -5.07
CA LEU A 337 1.42 4.99 -4.07
C LEU A 337 0.44 6.14 -3.81
N ALA A 338 -0.14 6.73 -4.86
CA ALA A 338 -1.16 7.77 -4.74
C ALA A 338 -2.44 7.24 -4.07
N ALA A 339 -2.89 6.06 -4.45
CA ALA A 339 -4.02 5.38 -3.79
C ALA A 339 -3.75 5.16 -2.30
N SER A 340 -2.54 4.71 -1.94
CA SER A 340 -2.10 4.55 -0.54
C SER A 340 -2.10 5.87 0.23
N ALA A 341 -1.66 6.97 -0.40
CA ALA A 341 -1.66 8.29 0.22
C ALA A 341 -3.09 8.81 0.48
N HIS A 342 -4.02 8.62 -0.46
CA HIS A 342 -5.43 8.94 -0.27
C HIS A 342 -6.06 8.09 0.83
N MET A 343 -5.79 6.77 0.85
CA MET A 343 -6.29 5.88 1.89
C MET A 343 -5.78 6.28 3.28
N LEU A 344 -4.48 6.61 3.39
CA LEU A 344 -3.91 7.09 4.64
C LEU A 344 -4.58 8.38 5.12
N THR A 345 -4.87 9.31 4.19
CA THR A 345 -5.61 10.54 4.48
C THR A 345 -7.00 10.25 5.06
N MET A 346 -7.71 9.27 4.50
CA MET A 346 -9.06 8.89 4.93
C MET A 346 -9.08 8.19 6.29
N VAL A 347 -8.05 7.39 6.61
CA VAL A 347 -7.99 6.66 7.88
C VAL A 347 -7.49 7.53 9.04
N GLY A 348 -6.59 8.46 8.78
CA GLY A 348 -6.11 9.42 9.78
C GLY A 348 -4.63 9.75 9.71
N ASP A 349 -4.27 10.92 10.21
CA ASP A 349 -2.96 11.59 10.07
C ASP A 349 -1.86 11.06 11.03
N ALA A 350 -2.13 10.01 11.79
CA ALA A 350 -1.14 9.47 12.74
C ALA A 350 -0.10 8.56 12.06
N GLY A 351 -0.42 8.00 10.91
CA GLY A 351 0.41 7.06 10.17
C GLY A 351 1.41 7.70 9.22
N PHE A 352 2.10 6.82 8.50
CA PHE A 352 3.15 7.20 7.55
C PHE A 352 2.93 6.47 6.22
N LEU A 353 3.10 7.18 5.12
CA LEU A 353 3.17 6.62 3.78
C LEU A 353 4.56 6.00 3.56
N GLU A 354 4.60 4.76 3.10
CA GLU A 354 5.83 4.11 2.68
C GLU A 354 6.30 4.63 1.33
N VAL A 355 7.54 5.10 1.26
CA VAL A 355 8.18 5.48 0.00
C VAL A 355 9.49 4.73 -0.12
N ASP A 356 9.53 3.75 -1.01
CA ASP A 356 10.77 3.05 -1.38
C ASP A 356 11.75 4.04 -2.01
N VAL A 357 12.99 4.08 -1.53
CA VAL A 357 14.03 5.00 -2.04
C VAL A 357 15.02 4.33 -2.98
N ASN A 358 14.74 3.08 -3.38
CA ASN A 358 15.47 2.45 -4.46
C ASN A 358 14.97 2.94 -5.81
N GLU A 359 15.80 2.80 -6.84
CA GLU A 359 15.45 3.19 -8.21
C GLU A 359 14.15 2.54 -8.68
N ASN A 360 13.21 3.35 -9.16
CA ASN A 360 11.97 2.90 -9.78
C ASN A 360 11.39 3.97 -10.71
N PRO A 361 11.71 3.95 -12.00
CA PRO A 361 11.17 4.93 -12.96
C PRO A 361 9.64 4.97 -13.00
N ILE A 362 8.97 3.85 -12.77
CA ILE A 362 7.49 3.77 -12.76
C ILE A 362 6.91 4.53 -11.55
N ARG A 363 7.62 4.62 -10.43
CA ARG A 363 7.21 5.44 -9.29
C ARG A 363 7.56 6.91 -9.49
N GLU A 364 8.67 7.21 -10.17
CA GLU A 364 9.27 8.55 -10.18
C GLU A 364 8.88 9.38 -11.40
N LYS A 365 8.51 8.73 -12.51
CA LYS A 365 8.37 9.36 -13.83
C LYS A 365 7.03 9.10 -14.53
N LEU A 366 6.14 8.30 -13.92
CA LEU A 366 4.86 7.92 -14.55
C LEU A 366 3.91 9.11 -14.73
N ALA A 367 3.98 10.09 -13.84
CA ALA A 367 3.22 11.33 -13.88
C ALA A 367 3.96 12.44 -13.11
N ASP A 368 3.45 13.67 -13.18
CA ASP A 368 4.01 14.81 -12.46
C ASP A 368 3.50 14.84 -11.00
N TRP A 369 4.22 14.14 -10.14
CA TRP A 369 3.99 14.16 -8.69
C TRP A 369 5.32 14.22 -7.94
N ASP A 370 5.54 15.32 -7.20
CA ASP A 370 6.75 15.49 -6.38
C ASP A 370 6.66 14.66 -5.09
N LEU A 371 7.49 13.63 -5.01
CA LEU A 371 7.60 12.72 -3.88
C LEU A 371 8.58 13.21 -2.80
N ARG A 372 9.15 14.39 -2.94
CA ARG A 372 10.05 14.96 -1.92
C ARG A 372 9.21 15.52 -0.76
N PRO A 373 9.47 15.05 0.47
CA PRO A 373 8.77 15.59 1.63
C PRO A 373 9.10 17.07 1.84
N SER A 374 8.09 17.83 2.21
CA SER A 374 8.20 19.21 2.66
C SER A 374 8.11 19.31 4.19
N GLY A 375 7.93 20.48 4.75
CA GLY A 375 7.97 20.74 6.20
C GLY A 375 7.32 19.65 7.07
N GLY A 376 8.10 19.10 7.98
CA GLY A 376 7.67 18.02 8.88
C GLY A 376 7.66 16.62 8.26
N GLY A 377 8.40 16.38 7.18
CA GLY A 377 8.50 15.07 6.52
C GLY A 377 7.20 14.63 5.82
N ARG A 378 6.46 15.59 5.26
CA ARG A 378 5.15 15.34 4.62
C ARG A 378 5.23 15.46 3.10
N ILE A 379 4.60 14.53 2.39
CA ILE A 379 4.40 14.55 0.96
C ILE A 379 3.00 15.09 0.67
N ASN A 380 2.89 16.04 -0.26
CA ASN A 380 1.59 16.51 -0.72
C ASN A 380 0.89 15.44 -1.55
N LEU A 381 -0.43 15.33 -1.42
CA LEU A 381 -1.22 14.49 -2.33
C LEU A 381 -1.08 14.99 -3.77
N PRO A 382 -1.19 14.09 -4.77
CA PRO A 382 -1.19 14.50 -6.16
C PRO A 382 -2.28 15.54 -6.44
N LEU A 383 -2.03 16.44 -7.37
CA LEU A 383 -3.01 17.42 -7.82
C LEU A 383 -3.96 16.80 -8.84
N GLY A 384 -5.21 17.28 -8.85
CA GLY A 384 -6.23 16.85 -9.81
C GLY A 384 -7.35 16.00 -9.20
N ASN A 385 -8.24 15.56 -10.07
CA ASN A 385 -9.40 14.75 -9.70
C ASN A 385 -9.02 13.27 -9.56
N GLY A 386 -9.83 12.50 -8.84
CA GLY A 386 -9.54 11.10 -8.54
C GLY A 386 -8.32 10.97 -7.64
N ILE A 387 -7.46 9.99 -7.93
CA ILE A 387 -6.16 9.83 -7.26
C ILE A 387 -5.11 10.87 -7.69
N GLY A 388 -5.45 11.73 -8.67
CA GLY A 388 -4.56 12.78 -9.18
C GLY A 388 -3.44 12.30 -10.11
N ILE A 389 -3.41 11.02 -10.48
CA ILE A 389 -2.39 10.44 -11.38
C ILE A 389 -3.02 10.07 -12.72
N VAL A 390 -2.46 10.58 -13.80
CA VAL A 390 -2.73 10.13 -15.17
C VAL A 390 -1.43 9.59 -15.74
N PRO A 391 -1.34 8.27 -16.00
CA PRO A 391 -0.10 7.66 -16.49
C PRO A 391 0.34 8.20 -17.85
N ASP A 392 1.58 8.69 -17.94
CA ASP A 392 2.20 9.06 -19.21
C ASP A 392 2.98 7.87 -19.79
N LEU A 393 2.29 7.05 -20.56
CA LEU A 393 2.88 5.86 -21.18
C LEU A 393 3.86 6.19 -22.32
N VAL A 394 3.80 7.40 -22.88
CA VAL A 394 4.76 7.86 -23.89
C VAL A 394 6.09 8.17 -23.21
N ALA A 395 6.05 8.97 -22.13
CA ALA A 395 7.23 9.25 -21.33
C ALA A 395 7.84 7.96 -20.77
N MET A 396 7.03 6.99 -20.33
CA MET A 396 7.56 5.71 -19.84
C MET A 396 8.43 4.99 -20.89
N ARG A 397 7.98 4.92 -22.14
CA ARG A 397 8.78 4.32 -23.23
C ARG A 397 10.10 5.11 -23.49
N GLU A 398 10.04 6.43 -23.39
CA GLU A 398 11.24 7.28 -23.52
C GLU A 398 12.26 7.04 -22.40
N TYR A 399 11.81 6.69 -21.20
CA TYR A 399 12.64 6.26 -20.07
C TYR A 399 13.09 4.79 -20.15
N GLY A 400 12.82 4.09 -21.27
CA GLY A 400 13.23 2.70 -21.47
C GLY A 400 12.40 1.68 -20.67
N VAL A 401 11.19 2.07 -20.27
CA VAL A 401 10.24 1.14 -19.61
C VAL A 401 9.48 0.37 -20.70
N ASP A 402 9.49 -0.95 -20.60
CA ASP A 402 8.68 -1.80 -21.46
C ASP A 402 7.18 -1.62 -21.10
N VAL A 403 6.35 -1.31 -22.10
CA VAL A 403 4.91 -1.07 -21.93
C VAL A 403 4.12 -2.04 -22.81
N THR A 404 3.38 -2.94 -22.17
CA THR A 404 2.48 -3.89 -22.83
C THR A 404 1.04 -3.62 -22.41
N THR A 405 0.13 -3.45 -23.37
CA THR A 405 -1.30 -3.26 -23.12
C THR A 405 -2.09 -4.48 -23.60
N MET A 406 -3.00 -4.96 -22.76
CA MET A 406 -3.94 -6.05 -23.07
C MET A 406 -5.35 -5.53 -22.84
N SER A 407 -6.24 -5.76 -23.80
CA SER A 407 -7.65 -5.32 -23.74
C SER A 407 -8.58 -6.49 -23.49
N GLY A 408 -9.57 -6.31 -22.60
CA GLY A 408 -10.61 -7.28 -22.28
C GLY A 408 -11.96 -6.97 -22.92
#